data_fa37efd497bde7f01cc648625f13de50
#
_entry.id   fa37efd497bde7f01cc648625f13de50
#
_cell.length_a   1.000
_cell.length_b   1.000
_cell.length_c   1.000
_cell.angle_alpha   90.00
_cell.angle_beta   90.00
_cell.angle_gamma   90.00
#
_symmetry.space_group_name_H-M   'P 1'
#
loop_
_entity.id
_entity.type
_entity.pdbx_description
1 polymer ?
#
loop_
_entity_poly.entity_id
_entity_poly.type
_entity_poly.pdbx_seq_one_letter_code
_entity_poly.pdbx_strand_id
1 'polypeptide(L)'
;MSSLNKEYRSFRLALIIPFFNEEKRITHESFTGFAIQNKDVLLILVNDGSTDKTGSILESIRLGTPQNIEIINLGKNSGKGNAIRAGMTKALAYHIPFIAYIDADLSAPFEEILRLYQYLPGTDYFAVFGSRIKKLGSDIRRSQFRHITGRIVATIIDSRFKIGCYDTQCSAKIFTSESLRSVIQQPFFTRWFFDVELILRIRKKTGDFKVLEIPLNYWEHQPGSKINALAAFKVIKEIYTLFTKY
;
A
#
# COMPACT_ATOMS: atom_id res chain seq x y z
N MET A 1 13.54 -31.04 16.86
CA MET A 1 13.02 -29.88 17.62
C MET A 1 14.18 -28.90 17.81
N SER A 2 14.40 -27.99 16.89
CA SER A 2 15.29 -26.85 17.10
C SER A 2 14.48 -25.60 16.85
N SER A 3 14.05 -24.97 17.95
CA SER A 3 13.51 -23.62 17.96
C SER A 3 14.65 -22.69 17.55
N LEU A 4 14.73 -22.34 16.28
CA LEU A 4 15.52 -21.22 15.81
C LEU A 4 14.94 -19.98 16.49
N ASN A 5 15.59 -19.50 17.53
CA ASN A 5 15.48 -18.14 18.03
C ASN A 5 15.82 -17.22 16.85
N LYS A 6 14.81 -16.82 16.08
CA LYS A 6 14.91 -15.67 15.20
C LYS A 6 15.16 -14.50 16.14
N GLU A 7 16.41 -14.03 16.21
CA GLU A 7 16.70 -12.73 16.79
C GLU A 7 15.74 -11.72 16.14
N TYR A 8 14.80 -11.18 16.91
CA TYR A 8 13.88 -10.15 16.46
C TYR A 8 14.71 -8.91 16.17
N ARG A 9 15.16 -8.76 14.92
CA ARG A 9 15.71 -7.49 14.46
C ARG A 9 14.62 -6.44 14.61
N SER A 10 14.93 -5.33 15.27
CA SER A 10 13.99 -4.21 15.34
C SER A 10 13.96 -3.51 13.98
N PHE A 11 13.01 -3.90 13.13
CA PHE A 11 12.75 -3.18 11.89
C PHE A 11 12.09 -1.84 12.21
N ARG A 12 12.57 -0.75 11.58
CA ARG A 12 11.94 0.57 11.72
C ARG A 12 10.67 0.70 10.87
N LEU A 13 10.58 -0.03 9.77
CA LEU A 13 9.51 0.06 8.78
C LEU A 13 9.20 -1.33 8.21
N ALA A 14 7.91 -1.65 8.08
CA ALA A 14 7.44 -2.73 7.23
C ALA A 14 6.87 -2.15 5.93
N LEU A 15 7.32 -2.66 4.78
CA LEU A 15 6.82 -2.27 3.47
C LEU A 15 6.07 -3.44 2.85
N ILE A 16 4.77 -3.29 2.70
CA ILE A 16 3.85 -4.30 2.17
C ILE A 16 3.66 -4.09 0.68
N ILE A 17 3.77 -5.16 -0.09
CA ILE A 17 3.63 -5.13 -1.54
C ILE A 17 2.72 -6.28 -1.95
N PRO A 18 1.47 -5.99 -2.40
CA PRO A 18 0.52 -7.00 -2.85
C PRO A 18 0.77 -7.38 -4.31
N PHE A 19 0.79 -8.68 -4.60
CA PHE A 19 0.98 -9.23 -5.94
C PHE A 19 -0.21 -10.09 -6.34
N PHE A 20 -0.67 -9.93 -7.58
CA PHE A 20 -1.66 -10.83 -8.20
C PHE A 20 -1.43 -10.94 -9.70
N ASN A 21 -0.87 -12.07 -10.15
CA ASN A 21 -0.53 -12.34 -11.55
C ASN A 21 0.35 -11.24 -12.14
N GLU A 22 1.52 -11.06 -11.55
CA GLU A 22 2.51 -10.02 -11.87
C GLU A 22 3.82 -10.60 -12.45
N GLU A 23 3.86 -11.88 -12.86
CA GLU A 23 5.10 -12.55 -13.33
C GLU A 23 5.89 -11.77 -14.36
N LYS A 24 5.20 -10.98 -15.22
CA LYS A 24 5.83 -10.22 -16.31
C LYS A 24 6.36 -8.85 -15.88
N ARG A 25 6.05 -8.40 -14.65
CA ARG A 25 6.39 -7.06 -14.17
C ARG A 25 7.32 -7.04 -12.97
N ILE A 26 7.54 -8.20 -12.35
CA ILE A 26 8.45 -8.31 -11.22
C ILE A 26 9.88 -8.27 -11.72
N THR A 27 10.64 -7.26 -11.29
CA THR A 27 12.07 -7.13 -11.51
C THR A 27 12.80 -7.64 -10.26
N HIS A 28 13.31 -8.86 -10.32
CA HIS A 28 13.96 -9.54 -9.19
C HIS A 28 15.02 -8.66 -8.51
N GLU A 29 15.87 -8.02 -9.32
CA GLU A 29 17.00 -7.19 -8.88
C GLU A 29 16.55 -5.97 -8.09
N SER A 30 15.39 -5.37 -8.43
CA SER A 30 14.85 -4.21 -7.72
C SER A 30 14.52 -4.55 -6.27
N PHE A 31 13.88 -5.69 -6.04
CA PHE A 31 13.48 -6.12 -4.69
C PHE A 31 14.66 -6.60 -3.86
N THR A 32 15.55 -7.41 -4.44
CA THR A 32 16.76 -7.90 -3.74
C THR A 32 17.73 -6.77 -3.45
N GLY A 33 17.95 -5.88 -4.42
CA GLY A 33 18.82 -4.70 -4.25
C GLY A 33 18.32 -3.79 -3.14
N PHE A 34 17.02 -3.47 -3.12
CA PHE A 34 16.43 -2.67 -2.06
C PHE A 34 16.58 -3.35 -0.68
N ALA A 35 16.28 -4.64 -0.58
CA ALA A 35 16.39 -5.38 0.68
C ALA A 35 17.82 -5.45 1.23
N ILE A 36 18.81 -5.64 0.37
CA ILE A 36 20.23 -5.64 0.75
C ILE A 36 20.67 -4.29 1.30
N GLN A 37 20.24 -3.20 0.66
CA GLN A 37 20.61 -1.82 1.05
C GLN A 37 19.87 -1.34 2.31
N ASN A 38 18.67 -1.86 2.57
CA ASN A 38 17.79 -1.39 3.65
C ASN A 38 17.45 -2.52 4.64
N LYS A 39 18.48 -3.01 5.36
CA LYS A 39 18.37 -4.15 6.28
C LYS A 39 17.44 -3.92 7.47
N ASP A 40 17.11 -2.68 7.77
CA ASP A 40 16.20 -2.24 8.83
C ASP A 40 14.75 -2.01 8.33
N VAL A 41 14.49 -2.33 7.05
CA VAL A 41 13.15 -2.37 6.45
C VAL A 41 12.76 -3.81 6.17
N LEU A 42 11.61 -4.25 6.69
CA LEU A 42 11.04 -5.56 6.37
C LEU A 42 10.16 -5.45 5.13
N LEU A 43 10.50 -6.15 4.06
CA LEU A 43 9.59 -6.32 2.92
C LEU A 43 8.62 -7.47 3.21
N ILE A 44 7.32 -7.18 3.12
CA ILE A 44 6.26 -8.18 3.22
C ILE A 44 5.59 -8.31 1.85
N LEU A 45 5.99 -9.35 1.11
CA LEU A 45 5.49 -9.64 -0.22
C LEU A 45 4.24 -10.52 -0.09
N VAL A 46 3.08 -10.00 -0.49
CA VAL A 46 1.80 -10.70 -0.31
C VAL A 46 1.32 -11.22 -1.67
N ASN A 47 1.39 -12.51 -1.89
CA ASN A 47 0.82 -13.19 -3.05
C ASN A 47 -0.68 -13.40 -2.83
N ASP A 48 -1.53 -12.63 -3.50
CA ASP A 48 -2.99 -12.67 -3.38
C ASP A 48 -3.61 -13.77 -4.27
N GLY A 49 -3.13 -14.99 -4.11
CA GLY A 49 -3.65 -16.17 -4.81
C GLY A 49 -3.37 -16.13 -6.33
N SER A 50 -2.14 -15.76 -6.73
CA SER A 50 -1.72 -15.79 -8.13
C SER A 50 -1.75 -17.20 -8.70
N THR A 51 -2.08 -17.32 -10.00
CA THR A 51 -2.15 -18.57 -10.77
C THR A 51 -1.01 -18.72 -11.78
N ASP A 52 -0.21 -17.67 -11.95
CA ASP A 52 0.98 -17.62 -12.79
C ASP A 52 2.27 -17.89 -11.96
N LYS A 53 3.44 -17.59 -12.51
CA LYS A 53 4.73 -17.82 -11.85
C LYS A 53 5.06 -16.78 -10.76
N THR A 54 4.15 -15.86 -10.42
CA THR A 54 4.38 -14.83 -9.40
C THR A 54 4.89 -15.45 -8.09
N GLY A 55 4.23 -16.49 -7.57
CA GLY A 55 4.62 -17.11 -6.30
C GLY A 55 6.05 -17.65 -6.30
N SER A 56 6.47 -18.34 -7.37
CA SER A 56 7.83 -18.87 -7.50
C SER A 56 8.89 -17.78 -7.62
N ILE A 57 8.56 -16.66 -8.30
CA ILE A 57 9.47 -15.51 -8.40
C ILE A 57 9.64 -14.87 -7.02
N LEU A 58 8.58 -14.68 -6.25
CA LEU A 58 8.68 -14.12 -4.89
C LEU A 58 9.54 -15.00 -3.99
N GLU A 59 9.41 -16.33 -4.06
CA GLU A 59 10.26 -17.25 -3.29
C GLU A 59 11.74 -17.13 -3.70
N SER A 60 12.04 -16.97 -5.00
CA SER A 60 13.43 -16.76 -5.44
C SER A 60 14.02 -15.45 -4.92
N ILE A 61 13.21 -14.36 -4.86
CA ILE A 61 13.61 -13.08 -4.25
C ILE A 61 13.95 -13.29 -2.78
N ARG A 62 13.09 -13.99 -2.03
CA ARG A 62 13.31 -14.27 -0.60
C ARG A 62 14.59 -15.08 -0.34
N LEU A 63 14.89 -16.06 -1.19
CA LEU A 63 16.10 -16.86 -1.07
C LEU A 63 17.39 -16.04 -1.25
N GLY A 64 17.34 -14.97 -2.05
CA GLY A 64 18.46 -14.04 -2.23
C GLY A 64 18.72 -13.13 -1.01
N THR A 65 17.71 -12.86 -0.18
CA THR A 65 17.80 -11.95 0.98
C THR A 65 16.87 -12.39 2.11
N PRO A 66 17.10 -13.55 2.74
CA PRO A 66 16.11 -14.19 3.62
C PRO A 66 15.84 -13.45 4.93
N GLN A 67 16.68 -12.50 5.32
CA GLN A 67 16.64 -11.91 6.66
C GLN A 67 15.60 -10.81 6.85
N ASN A 68 15.25 -10.09 5.78
CA ASN A 68 14.31 -8.97 5.83
C ASN A 68 13.25 -9.04 4.72
N ILE A 69 12.96 -10.25 4.22
CA ILE A 69 11.86 -10.53 3.31
C ILE A 69 10.95 -11.61 3.90
N GLU A 70 9.68 -11.31 4.02
CA GLU A 70 8.61 -12.24 4.38
C GLU A 70 7.66 -12.41 3.21
N ILE A 71 7.18 -13.64 2.98
CA ILE A 71 6.16 -13.92 1.99
C ILE A 71 4.89 -14.40 2.68
N ILE A 72 3.77 -13.84 2.25
CA ILE A 72 2.44 -14.30 2.64
C ILE A 72 1.74 -14.82 1.38
N ASN A 73 1.42 -16.10 1.37
CA ASN A 73 0.63 -16.72 0.31
C ASN A 73 -0.83 -16.84 0.75
N LEU A 74 -1.74 -16.14 0.08
CA LEU A 74 -3.18 -16.28 0.26
C LEU A 74 -3.70 -17.37 -0.66
N GLY A 75 -4.58 -18.23 -0.16
CA GLY A 75 -5.08 -19.38 -0.94
C GLY A 75 -5.99 -19.02 -2.12
N LYS A 76 -6.48 -17.76 -2.16
CA LYS A 76 -7.34 -17.23 -3.23
C LYS A 76 -7.25 -15.72 -3.31
N ASN A 77 -7.58 -15.15 -4.47
CA ASN A 77 -7.63 -13.71 -4.64
C ASN A 77 -8.69 -13.06 -3.72
N SER A 78 -8.22 -12.34 -2.73
CA SER A 78 -9.04 -11.61 -1.75
C SER A 78 -9.19 -10.13 -2.09
N GLY A 79 -8.43 -9.64 -3.07
CA GLY A 79 -8.35 -8.25 -3.51
C GLY A 79 -7.28 -7.45 -2.78
N LYS A 80 -6.77 -6.42 -3.46
CA LYS A 80 -5.63 -5.59 -3.04
C LYS A 80 -5.74 -5.15 -1.57
N GLY A 81 -6.87 -4.61 -1.16
CA GLY A 81 -7.08 -4.14 0.22
C GLY A 81 -6.88 -5.24 1.27
N ASN A 82 -7.45 -6.42 1.04
CA ASN A 82 -7.30 -7.53 1.98
C ASN A 82 -5.92 -8.18 1.95
N ALA A 83 -5.24 -8.17 0.80
CA ALA A 83 -3.83 -8.58 0.71
C ALA A 83 -2.94 -7.62 1.53
N ILE A 84 -3.13 -6.31 1.38
CA ILE A 84 -2.42 -5.31 2.20
C ILE A 84 -2.76 -5.49 3.69
N ARG A 85 -4.03 -5.74 4.03
CA ARG A 85 -4.45 -6.01 5.42
C ARG A 85 -3.72 -7.23 6.01
N ALA A 86 -3.54 -8.30 5.24
CA ALA A 86 -2.78 -9.47 5.69
C ALA A 86 -1.32 -9.11 6.02
N GLY A 87 -0.68 -8.31 5.17
CA GLY A 87 0.66 -7.77 5.43
C GLY A 87 0.71 -6.87 6.65
N MET A 88 -0.26 -5.96 6.82
CA MET A 88 -0.37 -5.08 8.00
C MET A 88 -0.50 -5.91 9.29
N THR A 89 -1.34 -6.95 9.27
CA THR A 89 -1.52 -7.84 10.43
C THR A 89 -0.21 -8.53 10.81
N LYS A 90 0.57 -8.97 9.82
CA LYS A 90 1.89 -9.59 10.05
C LYS A 90 2.88 -8.57 10.63
N ALA A 91 2.93 -7.35 10.09
CA ALA A 91 3.80 -6.29 10.58
C ALA A 91 3.48 -5.90 12.03
N LEU A 92 2.19 -5.81 12.38
CA LEU A 92 1.75 -5.56 13.76
C LEU A 92 2.16 -6.67 14.73
N ALA A 93 2.15 -7.93 14.29
CA ALA A 93 2.61 -9.06 15.11
C ALA A 93 4.13 -9.01 15.39
N TYR A 94 4.90 -8.34 14.52
CA TYR A 94 6.33 -8.09 14.72
C TYR A 94 6.62 -6.79 15.50
N HIS A 95 5.60 -6.09 15.95
CA HIS A 95 5.71 -4.81 16.68
C HIS A 95 6.48 -3.71 15.92
N ILE A 96 6.45 -3.75 14.59
CA ILE A 96 7.12 -2.75 13.76
C ILE A 96 6.37 -1.41 13.88
N PRO A 97 7.05 -0.29 14.20
CA PRO A 97 6.38 0.97 14.54
C PRO A 97 5.70 1.65 13.35
N PHE A 98 6.24 1.49 12.14
CA PHE A 98 5.70 2.11 10.94
C PHE A 98 5.42 1.06 9.87
N ILE A 99 4.29 1.20 9.19
CA ILE A 99 3.81 0.23 8.18
C ILE A 99 3.44 1.00 6.93
N ALA A 100 4.11 0.67 5.82
CA ALA A 100 3.86 1.26 4.51
C ALA A 100 3.32 0.22 3.52
N TYR A 101 2.74 0.69 2.42
CA TYR A 101 2.49 -0.14 1.25
C TYR A 101 2.70 0.64 -0.05
N ILE A 102 3.08 -0.10 -1.10
CA ILE A 102 3.19 0.36 -2.48
C ILE A 102 2.65 -0.71 -3.44
N ASP A 103 2.48 -0.34 -4.71
CA ASP A 103 2.11 -1.28 -5.75
C ASP A 103 3.29 -2.13 -6.22
N ALA A 104 3.01 -3.37 -6.64
CA ALA A 104 4.01 -4.32 -7.12
C ALA A 104 4.72 -3.88 -8.41
N ASP A 105 4.08 -3.01 -9.20
CA ASP A 105 4.64 -2.49 -10.44
C ASP A 105 5.65 -1.35 -10.24
N LEU A 106 5.88 -0.95 -8.97
CA LEU A 106 6.78 0.13 -8.58
C LEU A 106 6.54 1.44 -9.35
N SER A 107 5.27 1.72 -9.70
CA SER A 107 4.88 3.02 -10.26
C SER A 107 5.36 4.20 -9.40
N ALA A 108 5.35 4.03 -8.07
CA ALA A 108 6.14 4.83 -7.14
C ALA A 108 7.35 3.98 -6.72
N PRO A 109 8.59 4.42 -6.94
CA PRO A 109 9.77 3.65 -6.56
C PRO A 109 9.96 3.60 -5.03
N PHE A 110 10.79 2.68 -4.57
CA PHE A 110 11.08 2.49 -3.13
C PHE A 110 11.60 3.76 -2.45
N GLU A 111 12.37 4.57 -3.15
CA GLU A 111 12.95 5.82 -2.68
C GLU A 111 11.87 6.82 -2.23
N GLU A 112 10.71 6.81 -2.90
CA GLU A 112 9.58 7.66 -2.49
C GLU A 112 9.02 7.24 -1.13
N ILE A 113 8.97 5.94 -0.83
CA ILE A 113 8.57 5.46 0.50
C ILE A 113 9.59 5.87 1.57
N LEU A 114 10.88 5.72 1.30
CA LEU A 114 11.92 6.14 2.24
C LEU A 114 11.89 7.66 2.47
N ARG A 115 11.61 8.44 1.43
CA ARG A 115 11.43 9.89 1.53
C ARG A 115 10.21 10.26 2.36
N LEU A 116 9.06 9.63 2.11
CA LEU A 116 7.84 9.85 2.88
C LEU A 116 8.01 9.46 4.34
N TYR A 117 8.76 8.40 4.62
CA TYR A 117 9.04 7.95 5.98
C TYR A 117 9.67 9.05 6.85
N GLN A 118 10.49 9.93 6.27
CA GLN A 118 11.18 11.00 7.02
C GLN A 118 10.23 12.01 7.68
N TYR A 119 8.98 12.07 7.21
CA TYR A 119 7.98 13.03 7.73
C TYR A 119 7.14 12.48 8.89
N LEU A 120 7.32 11.21 9.29
CA LEU A 120 6.43 10.59 10.28
C LEU A 120 7.06 10.41 11.67
N PRO A 121 8.34 9.97 11.83
CA PRO A 121 8.92 9.79 13.14
C PRO A 121 9.01 11.09 13.93
N GLY A 122 8.62 11.05 15.21
CA GLY A 122 8.69 12.22 16.10
C GLY A 122 7.57 13.25 15.89
N THR A 123 6.55 12.94 15.07
CA THR A 123 5.38 13.79 14.86
C THR A 123 4.13 13.18 15.47
N ASP A 124 3.04 13.93 15.53
CA ASP A 124 1.72 13.44 15.95
C ASP A 124 0.82 13.01 14.78
N TYR A 125 1.38 12.91 13.57
CA TYR A 125 0.66 12.38 12.42
C TYR A 125 0.42 10.86 12.54
N PHE A 126 -0.78 10.43 12.19
CA PHE A 126 -1.13 9.01 12.09
C PHE A 126 -0.61 8.34 10.82
N ALA A 127 -0.46 9.14 9.75
CA ALA A 127 -0.02 8.67 8.46
C ALA A 127 0.61 9.78 7.61
N VAL A 128 1.42 9.36 6.63
CA VAL A 128 1.91 10.19 5.53
C VAL A 128 1.50 9.55 4.22
N PHE A 129 0.85 10.33 3.36
CA PHE A 129 0.38 9.89 2.04
C PHE A 129 1.18 10.57 0.93
N GLY A 130 1.63 9.79 -0.03
CA GLY A 130 2.09 10.33 -1.30
C GLY A 130 0.92 10.81 -2.15
N SER A 131 1.11 11.85 -2.94
CA SER A 131 0.13 12.28 -3.95
C SER A 131 0.79 12.50 -5.31
N ARG A 132 0.05 12.17 -6.36
CA ARG A 132 0.51 12.29 -7.76
C ARG A 132 0.21 13.67 -8.33
N ILE A 133 0.56 14.69 -7.55
CA ILE A 133 0.45 16.09 -7.95
C ILE A 133 1.70 16.45 -8.76
N LYS A 134 1.50 16.91 -10.00
CA LYS A 134 2.60 17.43 -10.81
C LYS A 134 2.99 18.81 -10.34
N LYS A 135 4.22 18.97 -9.85
CA LYS A 135 4.83 20.24 -9.44
C LYS A 135 6.15 20.47 -10.19
N LEU A 136 6.69 21.68 -10.12
CA LEU A 136 8.03 21.95 -10.64
C LEU A 136 9.08 21.05 -9.96
N GLY A 137 9.94 20.43 -10.76
CA GLY A 137 10.96 19.48 -10.28
C GLY A 137 10.44 18.05 -10.01
N SER A 138 9.16 17.75 -10.28
CA SER A 138 8.64 16.37 -10.21
C SER A 138 8.50 15.76 -11.60
N ASP A 139 8.70 14.45 -11.69
CA ASP A 139 8.44 13.64 -12.91
C ASP A 139 7.24 12.72 -12.67
N ILE A 140 6.04 13.27 -12.88
CA ILE A 140 4.77 12.53 -12.72
C ILE A 140 4.21 12.22 -14.12
N ARG A 141 4.35 10.96 -14.56
CA ARG A 141 3.93 10.48 -15.88
C ARG A 141 2.58 9.78 -15.80
N ARG A 142 1.51 10.53 -15.89
CA ARG A 142 0.12 10.06 -15.82
C ARG A 142 -0.68 10.52 -17.03
N SER A 143 -1.54 9.64 -17.59
CA SER A 143 -2.44 10.08 -18.67
C SER A 143 -3.47 11.09 -18.14
N GLN A 144 -3.80 12.11 -18.95
CA GLN A 144 -4.77 13.15 -18.59
C GLN A 144 -6.13 12.54 -18.29
N PHE A 145 -6.59 11.58 -19.09
CA PHE A 145 -7.87 10.91 -18.86
C PHE A 145 -7.95 10.28 -17.45
N ARG A 146 -6.93 9.55 -17.04
CA ARG A 146 -6.87 8.96 -15.68
C ARG A 146 -6.74 10.01 -14.59
N HIS A 147 -6.09 11.13 -14.88
CA HIS A 147 -6.03 12.25 -13.95
C HIS A 147 -7.42 12.81 -13.70
N ILE A 148 -8.15 13.18 -14.77
CA ILE A 148 -9.48 13.80 -14.68
C ILE A 148 -10.49 12.83 -14.01
N THR A 149 -10.56 11.58 -14.47
CA THR A 149 -11.49 10.59 -13.88
C THR A 149 -11.19 10.33 -12.41
N GLY A 150 -9.91 10.24 -12.05
CA GLY A 150 -9.50 10.10 -10.65
C GLY A 150 -9.89 11.32 -9.79
N ARG A 151 -9.79 12.53 -10.35
CA ARG A 151 -10.22 13.77 -9.66
C ARG A 151 -11.73 13.83 -9.45
N ILE A 152 -12.52 13.42 -10.44
CA ILE A 152 -13.99 13.34 -10.30
C ILE A 152 -14.35 12.41 -9.15
N VAL A 153 -13.78 11.21 -9.12
CA VAL A 153 -14.03 10.23 -8.05
C VAL A 153 -13.59 10.77 -6.69
N ALA A 154 -12.40 11.36 -6.59
CA ALA A 154 -11.91 11.96 -5.36
C ALA A 154 -12.83 13.08 -4.86
N THR A 155 -13.34 13.92 -5.77
CA THR A 155 -14.29 15.01 -5.44
C THR A 155 -15.63 14.44 -4.92
N ILE A 156 -16.17 13.38 -5.54
CA ILE A 156 -17.39 12.71 -5.06
C ILE A 156 -17.20 12.17 -3.64
N ILE A 157 -16.07 11.50 -3.38
CA ILE A 157 -15.73 10.96 -2.07
C ILE A 157 -15.57 12.10 -1.05
N ASP A 158 -14.83 13.14 -1.41
CA ASP A 158 -14.56 14.26 -0.51
C ASP A 158 -15.81 15.10 -0.21
N SER A 159 -16.72 15.25 -1.18
CA SER A 159 -17.99 15.95 -0.97
C SER A 159 -18.83 15.31 0.15
N ARG A 160 -18.77 13.98 0.27
CA ARG A 160 -19.53 13.21 1.28
C ARG A 160 -18.79 13.09 2.60
N PHE A 161 -17.48 12.78 2.54
CA PHE A 161 -16.73 12.40 3.74
C PHE A 161 -15.81 13.48 4.29
N LYS A 162 -15.58 14.56 3.55
CA LYS A 162 -14.71 15.68 3.95
C LYS A 162 -13.33 15.21 4.45
N ILE A 163 -12.69 14.39 3.61
CA ILE A 163 -11.39 13.81 3.95
C ILE A 163 -10.29 14.86 3.83
N GLY A 164 -10.42 15.80 2.88
CA GLY A 164 -9.43 16.85 2.62
C GLY A 164 -8.15 16.35 1.95
N CYS A 165 -8.13 15.12 1.43
CA CYS A 165 -6.98 14.53 0.76
C CYS A 165 -7.10 14.70 -0.76
N TYR A 166 -6.05 15.19 -1.41
CA TYR A 166 -6.05 15.38 -2.86
C TYR A 166 -6.04 14.05 -3.63
N ASP A 167 -5.21 13.07 -3.19
CA ASP A 167 -5.04 11.78 -3.90
C ASP A 167 -5.19 10.59 -2.94
N THR A 168 -6.44 10.24 -2.63
CA THR A 168 -6.74 9.09 -1.77
C THR A 168 -6.30 7.75 -2.37
N GLN A 169 -6.04 7.68 -3.69
CA GLN A 169 -5.75 6.44 -4.42
C GLN A 169 -4.26 6.25 -4.77
N CYS A 170 -3.37 7.14 -4.31
CA CYS A 170 -1.94 6.91 -4.41
C CYS A 170 -1.54 5.74 -3.50
N SER A 171 -0.81 4.77 -4.03
CA SER A 171 -0.40 3.58 -3.27
C SER A 171 0.77 3.83 -2.31
N ALA A 172 1.51 4.92 -2.48
CA ALA A 172 2.60 5.25 -1.56
C ALA A 172 2.05 5.86 -0.27
N LYS A 173 1.83 5.02 0.74
CA LYS A 173 1.30 5.45 2.05
C LYS A 173 2.04 4.78 3.20
N ILE A 174 2.21 5.52 4.28
CA ILE A 174 2.82 5.06 5.53
C ILE A 174 1.89 5.40 6.69
N PHE A 175 1.77 4.50 7.64
CA PHE A 175 0.96 4.62 8.84
C PHE A 175 1.77 4.30 10.08
N THR A 176 1.40 4.88 11.21
CA THR A 176 1.84 4.38 12.51
C THR A 176 1.13 3.06 12.82
N SER A 177 1.81 2.13 13.46
CA SER A 177 1.20 0.86 13.90
C SER A 177 0.03 1.07 14.87
N GLU A 178 0.10 2.11 15.68
CA GLU A 178 -0.96 2.48 16.61
C GLU A 178 -2.25 2.80 15.88
N SER A 179 -2.21 3.63 14.82
CA SER A 179 -3.39 4.00 14.04
C SER A 179 -4.05 2.80 13.33
N LEU A 180 -3.28 1.77 13.02
CA LEU A 180 -3.76 0.57 12.30
C LEU A 180 -4.33 -0.50 13.23
N ARG A 181 -3.79 -0.65 14.44
CA ARG A 181 -4.02 -1.80 15.33
C ARG A 181 -5.50 -2.15 15.54
N SER A 182 -6.34 -1.15 15.71
CA SER A 182 -7.77 -1.37 15.98
C SER A 182 -8.65 -1.37 14.74
N VAL A 183 -8.18 -0.85 13.60
CA VAL A 183 -9.01 -0.61 12.42
C VAL A 183 -8.89 -1.69 11.35
N ILE A 184 -7.83 -2.51 11.39
CA ILE A 184 -7.61 -3.59 10.42
C ILE A 184 -8.07 -4.97 10.93
N GLN A 185 -8.74 -5.05 12.07
CA GLN A 185 -9.22 -6.33 12.65
C GLN A 185 -10.21 -7.03 11.71
N GLN A 186 -11.08 -6.27 11.06
CA GLN A 186 -12.06 -6.80 10.13
C GLN A 186 -11.62 -6.60 8.67
N PRO A 187 -11.97 -7.53 7.76
CA PRO A 187 -11.76 -7.36 6.34
C PRO A 187 -12.35 -6.05 5.82
N PHE A 188 -11.77 -5.52 4.72
CA PHE A 188 -12.36 -4.38 4.03
C PHE A 188 -13.60 -4.82 3.24
N PHE A 189 -14.63 -3.97 3.25
CA PHE A 189 -15.83 -4.14 2.42
C PHE A 189 -15.55 -3.83 0.94
N THR A 190 -14.58 -2.90 0.71
CA THR A 190 -14.19 -2.46 -0.62
C THR A 190 -12.87 -3.10 -1.03
N ARG A 191 -12.74 -3.41 -2.33
CA ARG A 191 -11.51 -3.98 -2.90
C ARG A 191 -10.60 -2.90 -3.48
N TRP A 192 -11.21 -1.87 -4.08
CA TRP A 192 -10.54 -0.79 -4.78
C TRP A 192 -10.41 0.46 -3.91
N PHE A 193 -11.48 0.79 -3.15
CA PHE A 193 -11.50 1.95 -2.25
C PHE A 193 -11.13 1.62 -0.80
N PHE A 194 -10.39 0.53 -0.57
CA PHE A 194 -9.92 0.18 0.77
C PHE A 194 -9.08 1.31 1.40
N ASP A 195 -8.39 2.10 0.60
CA ASP A 195 -7.66 3.30 1.04
C ASP A 195 -8.59 4.30 1.73
N VAL A 196 -9.70 4.61 1.08
CA VAL A 196 -10.73 5.51 1.65
C VAL A 196 -11.36 4.86 2.88
N GLU A 197 -11.68 3.58 2.79
CA GLU A 197 -12.27 2.84 3.90
C GLU A 197 -11.34 2.83 5.12
N LEU A 198 -10.03 2.64 4.93
CA LEU A 198 -9.04 2.68 6.00
C LEU A 198 -9.00 4.05 6.69
N ILE A 199 -9.00 5.13 5.90
CA ILE A 199 -9.08 6.51 6.39
C ILE A 199 -10.33 6.70 7.26
N LEU A 200 -11.49 6.28 6.77
CA LEU A 200 -12.76 6.43 7.48
C LEU A 200 -12.79 5.62 8.79
N ARG A 201 -12.21 4.41 8.79
CA ARG A 201 -12.07 3.59 9.99
C ARG A 201 -11.17 4.26 11.04
N ILE A 202 -10.02 4.82 10.62
CA ILE A 202 -9.12 5.55 11.53
C ILE A 202 -9.86 6.75 12.12
N ARG A 203 -10.45 7.61 11.29
CA ARG A 203 -11.17 8.81 11.74
C ARG A 203 -12.31 8.49 12.70
N LYS A 204 -13.08 7.43 12.40
CA LYS A 204 -14.16 6.96 13.30
C LYS A 204 -13.63 6.53 14.67
N LYS A 205 -12.42 5.97 14.72
CA LYS A 205 -11.82 5.45 15.95
C LYS A 205 -11.12 6.54 16.77
N THR A 206 -10.43 7.46 16.13
CA THR A 206 -9.58 8.46 16.80
C THR A 206 -10.30 9.80 16.99
N GLY A 207 -11.42 10.04 16.30
CA GLY A 207 -12.12 11.33 16.28
C GLY A 207 -11.40 12.38 15.44
N ASP A 208 -10.15 12.16 15.09
CA ASP A 208 -9.30 13.07 14.33
C ASP A 208 -8.62 12.31 13.17
N PHE A 209 -8.13 13.05 12.19
CA PHE A 209 -7.43 12.50 11.04
C PHE A 209 -6.17 13.33 10.76
N LYS A 210 -5.17 13.16 11.62
CA LYS A 210 -3.87 13.81 11.47
C LYS A 210 -3.03 13.10 10.43
N VAL A 211 -3.21 13.48 9.18
CA VAL A 211 -2.49 12.93 8.03
C VAL A 211 -1.81 14.05 7.26
N LEU A 212 -0.56 13.80 6.89
CA LEU A 212 0.21 14.68 6.04
C LEU A 212 0.21 14.12 4.61
N GLU A 213 -0.15 14.94 3.62
CA GLU A 213 -0.09 14.58 2.20
C GLU A 213 1.11 15.27 1.54
N ILE A 214 2.00 14.47 0.95
CA ILE A 214 3.25 14.95 0.33
C ILE A 214 3.26 14.61 -1.16
N PRO A 215 3.42 15.58 -2.07
CA PRO A 215 3.58 15.30 -3.48
C PRO A 215 4.81 14.42 -3.75
N LEU A 216 4.63 13.37 -4.56
CA LEU A 216 5.73 12.52 -5.02
C LEU A 216 6.65 13.32 -5.94
N ASN A 217 7.94 13.00 -5.92
CA ASN A 217 8.92 13.54 -6.86
C ASN A 217 8.91 12.72 -8.17
N TYR A 218 8.66 11.42 -8.06
CA TYR A 218 8.56 10.53 -9.20
C TYR A 218 7.34 9.62 -9.11
N TRP A 219 6.63 9.46 -10.21
CA TRP A 219 5.61 8.44 -10.40
C TRP A 219 5.39 8.18 -11.89
N GLU A 220 5.41 6.93 -12.30
CA GLU A 220 5.21 6.55 -13.69
C GLU A 220 4.15 5.45 -13.82
N HIS A 221 3.21 5.67 -14.75
CA HIS A 221 2.22 4.66 -15.05
C HIS A 221 2.85 3.48 -15.80
N GLN A 222 2.78 2.30 -15.17
CA GLN A 222 3.21 1.07 -15.82
C GLN A 222 2.12 0.52 -16.77
N PRO A 223 2.49 0.06 -17.98
CA PRO A 223 1.55 -0.55 -18.93
C PRO A 223 0.89 -1.80 -18.36
N GLY A 224 -0.31 -2.17 -18.87
CA GLY A 224 -1.01 -3.41 -18.50
C GLY A 224 -2.01 -3.27 -17.35
N SER A 225 -2.43 -2.04 -17.01
CA SER A 225 -3.50 -1.83 -16.05
C SER A 225 -4.82 -2.50 -16.47
N LYS A 226 -5.41 -3.26 -15.56
CA LYS A 226 -6.59 -4.12 -15.76
C LYS A 226 -7.94 -3.36 -15.72
N ILE A 227 -7.95 -2.03 -15.95
CA ILE A 227 -9.20 -1.24 -15.93
C ILE A 227 -9.91 -1.38 -17.28
N ASN A 228 -11.06 -2.04 -17.29
CA ASN A 228 -11.97 -2.15 -18.43
C ASN A 228 -13.34 -1.55 -18.09
N ALA A 229 -14.27 -1.51 -19.05
CA ALA A 229 -15.61 -0.93 -18.85
C ALA A 229 -16.38 -1.57 -17.67
N LEU A 230 -16.19 -2.87 -17.41
CA LEU A 230 -16.75 -3.57 -16.25
C LEU A 230 -16.19 -3.01 -14.91
N ALA A 231 -15.02 -2.39 -14.94
CA ALA A 231 -14.44 -1.78 -13.75
C ALA A 231 -15.22 -0.53 -13.32
N ALA A 232 -15.81 0.22 -14.26
CA ALA A 232 -16.61 1.41 -13.92
C ALA A 232 -17.84 1.05 -13.07
N PHE A 233 -18.53 -0.04 -13.41
CA PHE A 233 -19.66 -0.52 -12.61
C PHE A 233 -19.24 -0.96 -11.20
N LYS A 234 -18.09 -1.64 -11.09
CA LYS A 234 -17.53 -2.04 -9.79
C LYS A 234 -17.18 -0.81 -8.93
N VAL A 235 -16.62 0.24 -9.55
CA VAL A 235 -16.31 1.51 -8.88
C VAL A 235 -17.58 2.13 -8.28
N ILE A 236 -18.66 2.22 -9.05
CA ILE A 236 -19.94 2.77 -8.57
C ILE A 236 -20.48 1.95 -7.39
N LYS A 237 -20.46 0.62 -7.50
CA LYS A 237 -20.91 -0.27 -6.42
C LYS A 237 -20.09 -0.07 -5.15
N GLU A 238 -18.77 0.08 -5.25
CA GLU A 238 -17.92 0.29 -4.08
C GLU A 238 -18.13 1.67 -3.45
N ILE A 239 -18.32 2.73 -4.26
CA ILE A 239 -18.69 4.06 -3.76
C ILE A 239 -20.02 3.98 -3.00
N TYR A 240 -21.03 3.31 -3.56
CA TYR A 240 -22.29 3.07 -2.87
C TYR A 240 -22.10 2.33 -1.55
N THR A 241 -21.23 1.30 -1.54
CA THR A 241 -20.89 0.56 -0.31
C THR A 241 -20.28 1.47 0.75
N LEU A 242 -19.34 2.35 0.37
CA LEU A 242 -18.76 3.34 1.29
C LEU A 242 -19.84 4.27 1.87
N PHE A 243 -20.74 4.79 1.02
CA PHE A 243 -21.78 5.74 1.41
C PHE A 243 -22.82 5.14 2.37
N THR A 244 -23.04 3.83 2.28
CA THR A 244 -24.00 3.12 3.15
C THR A 244 -23.40 2.57 4.43
N LYS A 245 -22.09 2.37 4.49
CA LYS A 245 -21.38 1.80 5.65
C LYS A 245 -20.79 2.86 6.59
N TYR A 246 -20.47 4.04 6.03
CA TYR A 246 -19.83 5.15 6.73
C TYR A 246 -20.59 6.46 6.55
#